data_ecc91fb52cfacc3cca51df2fbeb4f778
#
_entry.id   ecc91fb52cfacc3cca51df2fbeb4f778
#
_cell.length_a   1.000
_cell.length_b   1.000
_cell.length_c   1.000
_cell.angle_alpha   90.00
_cell.angle_beta   90.00
_cell.angle_gamma   90.00
#
_symmetry.space_group_name_H-M   'P 1'
#
loop_
_entity.id
_entity.type
_entity.pdbx_description
1 polymer ?
#
loop_
_entity_poly.entity_id
_entity_poly.type
_entity_poly.pdbx_seq_one_letter_code
_entity_poly.pdbx_strand_id
1 'polypeptide(L)'
;SYDIKNVWKPPFVLADYYPWIFGVLLTLFLICVVAYVIKRMRNRQSILPFKKPEPKLPPHEQAIKELDEIKQQKLWQQGRSKEYYTLITDTLRRYIVDRFGINAMEMTSGEILDIIRKQQEATSVYESLKQIMQLADFVKFAKMNPLPDENDLSLMNAYLFINQTKEEEIPVPGEGEKAEGEEKYVRSEEHTSE
;
A
#
# COMPACT_ATOMS: atom_id res chain seq x y z
N SER A 1 -33.72 80.62 11.83
CA SER A 1 -34.31 79.30 11.91
C SER A 1 -33.61 78.39 10.84
N TYR A 2 -32.61 77.59 11.25
CA TYR A 2 -31.95 76.66 10.36
C TYR A 2 -32.76 75.36 10.41
N ASP A 3 -33.26 74.94 9.26
CA ASP A 3 -34.03 73.75 9.09
C ASP A 3 -33.01 72.57 8.91
N ILE A 4 -33.00 71.66 9.87
CA ILE A 4 -32.14 70.50 9.85
C ILE A 4 -32.77 69.50 8.88
N LYS A 5 -32.14 69.35 7.70
CA LYS A 5 -32.52 68.28 6.74
C LYS A 5 -32.42 66.93 7.41
N ASN A 6 -33.54 66.20 7.47
CA ASN A 6 -33.55 64.80 7.89
C ASN A 6 -32.59 63.98 7.02
N VAL A 7 -31.60 63.35 7.63
CA VAL A 7 -30.72 62.39 6.98
C VAL A 7 -31.55 61.20 6.56
N TRP A 8 -31.87 61.11 5.28
CA TRP A 8 -32.56 59.98 4.68
C TRP A 8 -31.66 58.73 4.81
N LYS A 9 -32.06 57.78 5.64
CA LYS A 9 -31.43 56.47 5.72
C LYS A 9 -32.04 55.59 4.63
N PRO A 10 -31.27 55.13 3.64
CA PRO A 10 -31.81 54.24 2.62
C PRO A 10 -32.35 52.97 3.29
N PRO A 11 -33.49 52.46 2.83
CA PRO A 11 -34.01 51.20 3.36
C PRO A 11 -32.98 50.07 3.13
N PHE A 12 -32.84 49.24 4.14
CA PHE A 12 -31.95 48.06 4.07
C PHE A 12 -32.42 47.16 2.94
N VAL A 13 -31.71 47.16 1.80
CA VAL A 13 -32.03 46.35 0.65
C VAL A 13 -31.16 45.10 0.70
N LEU A 14 -31.79 43.96 0.93
CA LEU A 14 -31.10 42.63 0.97
C LEU A 14 -30.36 42.34 -0.35
N ALA A 15 -30.74 42.99 -1.46
CA ALA A 15 -30.14 42.83 -2.77
C ALA A 15 -28.66 43.24 -2.82
N ASP A 16 -28.21 44.19 -1.98
CA ASP A 16 -26.84 44.67 -1.97
C ASP A 16 -25.84 43.64 -1.35
N TYR A 17 -26.37 42.70 -0.56
CA TYR A 17 -25.55 41.63 0.08
C TYR A 17 -25.52 40.35 -0.74
N TYR A 18 -26.32 40.21 -1.78
CA TYR A 18 -26.42 39.02 -2.59
C TYR A 18 -25.06 38.60 -3.23
N PRO A 19 -24.25 39.52 -3.81
CA PRO A 19 -22.94 39.15 -4.37
C PRO A 19 -21.96 38.68 -3.29
N TRP A 20 -22.02 39.24 -2.08
CA TRP A 20 -21.17 38.81 -0.96
C TRP A 20 -21.57 37.44 -0.43
N ILE A 21 -22.85 37.15 -0.30
CA ILE A 21 -23.39 35.85 0.12
C ILE A 21 -22.98 34.76 -0.89
N PHE A 22 -23.11 35.09 -2.19
CA PHE A 22 -22.73 34.18 -3.27
C PHE A 22 -21.23 33.91 -3.29
N GLY A 23 -20.39 34.92 -3.03
CA GLY A 23 -18.94 34.79 -2.89
C GLY A 23 -18.54 33.86 -1.73
N VAL A 24 -19.17 34.02 -0.57
CA VAL A 24 -18.93 33.18 0.61
C VAL A 24 -19.35 31.72 0.35
N LEU A 25 -20.50 31.49 -0.28
CA LEU A 25 -20.99 30.15 -0.64
C LEU A 25 -20.06 29.48 -1.66
N LEU A 26 -19.56 30.22 -2.64
CA LEU A 26 -18.65 29.71 -3.65
C LEU A 26 -17.31 29.32 -3.03
N THR A 27 -16.76 30.14 -2.13
CA THR A 27 -15.50 29.81 -1.42
C THR A 27 -15.66 28.58 -0.51
N LEU A 28 -16.78 28.47 0.21
CA LEU A 28 -17.07 27.30 1.05
C LEU A 28 -17.20 26.02 0.20
N PHE A 29 -17.86 26.12 -0.95
CA PHE A 29 -17.97 25.00 -1.90
C PHE A 29 -16.58 24.56 -2.43
N LEU A 30 -15.72 25.52 -2.82
CA LEU A 30 -14.35 25.22 -3.26
C LEU A 30 -13.54 24.54 -2.16
N ILE A 31 -13.64 25.00 -0.91
CA ILE A 31 -12.97 24.38 0.23
C ILE A 31 -13.47 22.93 0.43
N CYS A 32 -14.78 22.70 0.33
CA CYS A 32 -15.35 21.35 0.41
C CYS A 32 -14.85 20.43 -0.73
N VAL A 33 -14.77 20.96 -1.96
CA VAL A 33 -14.25 20.19 -3.11
C VAL A 33 -12.79 19.86 -2.92
N VAL A 34 -11.96 20.81 -2.50
CA VAL A 34 -10.53 20.59 -2.21
C VAL A 34 -10.37 19.59 -1.07
N ALA A 35 -11.11 19.73 0.02
CA ALA A 35 -11.09 18.77 1.14
C ALA A 35 -11.55 17.37 0.69
N TYR A 36 -12.56 17.27 -0.17
CA TYR A 36 -13.03 16.02 -0.75
C TYR A 36 -11.95 15.38 -1.65
N VAL A 37 -11.30 16.17 -2.51
CA VAL A 37 -10.23 15.70 -3.39
C VAL A 37 -9.02 15.23 -2.56
N ILE A 38 -8.60 16.00 -1.54
CA ILE A 38 -7.51 15.62 -0.63
C ILE A 38 -7.88 14.34 0.14
N LYS A 39 -9.10 14.24 0.66
CA LYS A 39 -9.60 13.04 1.34
C LYS A 39 -9.62 11.84 0.40
N ARG A 40 -10.06 12.05 -0.85
CA ARG A 40 -10.08 11.01 -1.88
C ARG A 40 -8.67 10.58 -2.30
N MET A 41 -7.72 11.52 -2.40
CA MET A 41 -6.31 11.22 -2.67
C MET A 41 -5.65 10.51 -1.48
N ARG A 42 -5.88 10.95 -0.25
CA ARG A 42 -5.43 10.25 0.97
C ARG A 42 -6.03 8.85 1.09
N ASN A 43 -7.30 8.68 0.78
CA ASN A 43 -7.93 7.35 0.78
C ASN A 43 -7.42 6.44 -0.35
N ARG A 44 -6.82 7.00 -1.42
CA ARG A 44 -6.14 6.20 -2.46
C ARG A 44 -4.72 5.79 -2.06
N GLN A 45 -4.13 6.48 -1.07
CA GLN A 45 -2.79 6.14 -0.54
C GLN A 45 -2.83 5.17 0.65
N SER A 46 -3.99 4.85 1.19
CA SER A 46 -4.13 3.97 2.34
C SER A 46 -5.19 2.91 2.12
N ILE A 47 -4.94 2.01 1.16
CA ILE A 47 -5.71 0.75 1.09
C ILE A 47 -5.15 -0.28 2.09
N LEU A 48 -4.00 0.02 2.69
CA LEU A 48 -3.52 -0.72 3.84
C LEU A 48 -3.76 0.13 5.09
N PRO A 49 -4.60 -0.32 6.05
CA PRO A 49 -4.65 0.31 7.35
C PRO A 49 -3.23 0.28 7.91
N PHE A 50 -2.75 1.43 8.41
CA PHE A 50 -1.52 1.51 9.18
C PHE A 50 -1.75 0.64 10.42
N LYS A 51 -1.48 -0.67 10.28
CA LYS A 51 -1.50 -1.59 11.39
C LYS A 51 -0.44 -1.11 12.38
N LYS A 52 -0.83 -1.00 13.66
CA LYS A 52 0.09 -0.88 14.80
C LYS A 52 1.36 -1.70 14.50
N PRO A 53 2.55 -1.25 14.92
CA PRO A 53 3.76 -2.04 14.76
C PRO A 53 3.59 -3.36 15.51
N GLU A 54 3.10 -4.37 14.80
CA GLU A 54 3.27 -5.77 15.16
C GLU A 54 4.78 -6.06 15.10
N PRO A 55 5.30 -7.02 15.86
CA PRO A 55 6.70 -7.43 15.75
C PRO A 55 7.02 -7.54 14.27
N LYS A 56 8.09 -6.86 13.82
CA LYS A 56 8.41 -6.76 12.40
C LYS A 56 8.59 -8.16 11.85
N LEU A 57 7.59 -8.66 11.15
CA LEU A 57 7.71 -9.88 10.36
C LEU A 57 8.87 -9.71 9.37
N PRO A 58 9.61 -10.76 9.07
CA PRO A 58 10.60 -10.74 8.02
C PRO A 58 10.01 -10.18 6.71
N PRO A 59 10.79 -9.43 5.90
CA PRO A 59 10.27 -8.78 4.69
C PRO A 59 9.51 -9.73 3.75
N HIS A 60 9.96 -10.98 3.63
CA HIS A 60 9.34 -11.98 2.77
C HIS A 60 7.99 -12.44 3.32
N GLU A 61 7.84 -12.63 4.65
CA GLU A 61 6.57 -13.03 5.25
C GLU A 61 5.52 -11.93 5.13
N GLN A 62 5.93 -10.68 5.34
CA GLN A 62 5.04 -9.55 5.17
C GLN A 62 4.55 -9.44 3.72
N ALA A 63 5.46 -9.58 2.75
CA ALA A 63 5.11 -9.51 1.34
C ALA A 63 4.19 -10.66 0.90
N ILE A 64 4.43 -11.90 1.38
CA ILE A 64 3.56 -13.05 1.11
C ILE A 64 2.17 -12.82 1.68
N LYS A 65 2.06 -12.33 2.92
CA LYS A 65 0.77 -12.01 3.54
C LYS A 65 -0.02 -10.98 2.74
N GLU A 66 0.65 -9.94 2.26
CA GLU A 66 0.01 -8.93 1.40
C GLU A 66 -0.47 -9.51 0.07
N LEU A 67 0.32 -10.40 -0.56
CA LEU A 67 -0.12 -11.10 -1.78
C LEU A 67 -1.32 -12.03 -1.53
N ASP A 68 -1.38 -12.69 -0.38
CA ASP A 68 -2.54 -13.50 0.02
C ASP A 68 -3.80 -12.66 0.21
N GLU A 69 -3.67 -11.48 0.81
CA GLU A 69 -4.77 -10.52 0.93
C GLU A 69 -5.27 -10.04 -0.45
N ILE A 70 -4.36 -9.74 -1.38
CA ILE A 70 -4.69 -9.35 -2.76
C ILE A 70 -5.43 -10.50 -3.48
N LYS A 71 -4.97 -11.73 -3.32
CA LYS A 71 -5.60 -12.93 -3.88
C LYS A 71 -7.04 -13.09 -3.40
N GLN A 72 -7.27 -12.90 -2.09
CA GLN A 72 -8.60 -13.03 -1.49
C GLN A 72 -9.58 -11.95 -1.95
N GLN A 73 -9.10 -10.75 -2.29
CA GLN A 73 -9.93 -9.65 -2.76
C GLN A 73 -10.54 -9.89 -4.15
N LYS A 74 -10.01 -10.81 -4.95
CA LYS A 74 -10.51 -11.18 -6.30
C LYS A 74 -10.77 -9.96 -7.19
N LEU A 75 -9.87 -8.96 -7.16
CA LEU A 75 -10.06 -7.66 -7.80
C LEU A 75 -10.17 -7.76 -9.32
N TRP A 76 -9.33 -8.55 -9.96
CA TRP A 76 -9.35 -8.67 -11.41
C TRP A 76 -10.63 -9.36 -11.91
N GLN A 77 -11.20 -10.33 -11.15
CA GLN A 77 -12.48 -10.97 -11.44
C GLN A 77 -13.66 -9.96 -11.36
N GLN A 78 -13.48 -8.88 -10.60
CA GLN A 78 -14.45 -7.78 -10.48
C GLN A 78 -14.23 -6.68 -11.54
N GLY A 79 -13.36 -6.90 -12.53
CA GLY A 79 -13.00 -5.89 -13.54
C GLY A 79 -12.07 -4.77 -13.03
N ARG A 80 -11.48 -4.93 -11.84
CA ARG A 80 -10.58 -3.94 -11.19
C ARG A 80 -9.10 -4.27 -11.43
N SER A 81 -8.75 -4.65 -12.68
CA SER A 81 -7.40 -5.08 -13.03
C SER A 81 -6.33 -4.04 -12.72
N LYS A 82 -6.61 -2.75 -12.97
CA LYS A 82 -5.66 -1.68 -12.65
C LYS A 82 -5.29 -1.64 -11.15
N GLU A 83 -6.25 -1.81 -10.29
CA GLU A 83 -6.05 -1.83 -8.84
C GLU A 83 -5.26 -3.08 -8.40
N TYR A 84 -5.62 -4.24 -8.96
CA TYR A 84 -4.92 -5.49 -8.75
C TYR A 84 -3.42 -5.37 -9.05
N TYR A 85 -3.05 -4.88 -10.25
CA TYR A 85 -1.65 -4.69 -10.62
C TYR A 85 -0.96 -3.59 -9.83
N THR A 86 -1.68 -2.57 -9.39
CA THR A 86 -1.13 -1.55 -8.50
C THR A 86 -0.72 -2.16 -7.17
N LEU A 87 -1.59 -2.95 -6.55
CA LEU A 87 -1.30 -3.60 -5.27
C LEU A 87 -0.13 -4.59 -5.38
N ILE A 88 -0.11 -5.46 -6.41
CA ILE A 88 1.00 -6.39 -6.61
C ILE A 88 2.33 -5.64 -6.76
N THR A 89 2.38 -4.63 -7.64
CA THR A 89 3.62 -3.89 -7.86
C THR A 89 4.06 -3.09 -6.65
N ASP A 90 3.14 -2.54 -5.85
CA ASP A 90 3.47 -1.81 -4.63
C ASP A 90 4.00 -2.76 -3.54
N THR A 91 3.45 -3.97 -3.42
CA THR A 91 3.97 -5.01 -2.52
C THR A 91 5.38 -5.43 -2.93
N LEU A 92 5.61 -5.70 -4.23
CA LEU A 92 6.95 -6.05 -4.72
C LEU A 92 7.95 -4.91 -4.53
N ARG A 93 7.57 -3.65 -4.74
CA ARG A 93 8.44 -2.48 -4.51
C ARG A 93 8.83 -2.35 -3.04
N ARG A 94 7.88 -2.51 -2.10
CA ARG A 94 8.19 -2.51 -0.66
C ARG A 94 9.14 -3.65 -0.31
N TYR A 95 8.86 -4.85 -0.78
CA TYR A 95 9.76 -5.99 -0.57
C TYR A 95 11.17 -5.72 -1.09
N ILE A 96 11.32 -5.14 -2.28
CA ILE A 96 12.63 -4.76 -2.85
C ILE A 96 13.34 -3.71 -1.97
N VAL A 97 12.60 -2.73 -1.43
CA VAL A 97 13.16 -1.76 -0.47
C VAL A 97 13.70 -2.48 0.78
N ASP A 98 12.88 -3.32 1.38
CA ASP A 98 13.19 -3.94 2.66
C ASP A 98 14.27 -5.03 2.54
N ARG A 99 14.30 -5.76 1.41
CA ARG A 99 15.25 -6.87 1.17
C ARG A 99 16.59 -6.42 0.60
N PHE A 100 16.58 -5.51 -0.37
CA PHE A 100 17.77 -5.11 -1.12
C PHE A 100 18.26 -3.70 -0.77
N GLY A 101 17.55 -2.94 0.05
CA GLY A 101 17.87 -1.55 0.38
C GLY A 101 17.78 -0.58 -0.81
N ILE A 102 17.05 -0.97 -1.86
CA ILE A 102 16.87 -0.18 -3.09
C ILE A 102 15.61 0.67 -2.96
N ASN A 103 15.68 1.99 -3.18
CA ASN A 103 14.51 2.87 -3.08
C ASN A 103 13.52 2.69 -4.24
N ALA A 104 12.99 1.46 -4.38
CA ALA A 104 12.11 1.05 -5.48
C ALA A 104 10.76 1.80 -5.50
N MET A 105 10.36 2.45 -4.40
CA MET A 105 9.10 3.21 -4.35
C MET A 105 9.12 4.47 -5.22
N GLU A 106 10.29 5.06 -5.42
CA GLU A 106 10.47 6.30 -6.20
C GLU A 106 11.00 6.04 -7.63
N MET A 107 11.23 4.76 -7.97
CA MET A 107 11.81 4.35 -9.25
C MET A 107 10.74 3.94 -10.26
N THR A 108 11.07 4.07 -11.53
CA THR A 108 10.31 3.47 -12.62
C THR A 108 10.53 1.96 -12.69
N SER A 109 9.63 1.23 -13.36
CA SER A 109 9.77 -0.22 -13.55
C SER A 109 11.07 -0.59 -14.24
N GLY A 110 11.51 0.21 -15.23
CA GLY A 110 12.77 -0.01 -15.94
C GLY A 110 14.00 0.15 -15.03
N GLU A 111 14.06 1.21 -14.22
CA GLU A 111 15.17 1.44 -13.30
C GLU A 111 15.28 0.32 -12.25
N ILE A 112 14.13 -0.15 -11.71
CA ILE A 112 14.12 -1.29 -10.79
C ILE A 112 14.70 -2.52 -11.47
N LEU A 113 14.27 -2.84 -12.68
CA LEU A 113 14.74 -4.00 -13.44
C LEU A 113 16.24 -3.93 -13.74
N ASP A 114 16.77 -2.73 -14.08
CA ASP A 114 18.19 -2.53 -14.36
C ASP A 114 19.06 -2.76 -13.11
N ILE A 115 18.56 -2.43 -11.93
CA ILE A 115 19.28 -2.67 -10.66
C ILE A 115 19.17 -4.13 -10.24
N ILE A 116 17.96 -4.70 -10.27
CA ILE A 116 17.71 -6.10 -9.87
C ILE A 116 18.48 -7.08 -10.78
N ARG A 117 18.64 -6.75 -12.06
CA ARG A 117 19.45 -7.56 -12.98
C ARG A 117 20.91 -7.77 -12.52
N LYS A 118 21.44 -6.85 -11.72
CA LYS A 118 22.79 -6.91 -11.18
C LYS A 118 22.89 -7.71 -9.87
N GLN A 119 21.75 -8.06 -9.28
CA GLN A 119 21.69 -8.86 -8.05
C GLN A 119 21.78 -10.35 -8.40
N GLN A 120 22.81 -11.03 -7.93
CA GLN A 120 23.04 -12.46 -8.21
C GLN A 120 21.88 -13.33 -7.72
N GLU A 121 21.32 -13.01 -6.56
CA GLU A 121 20.21 -13.72 -5.94
C GLU A 121 18.90 -13.66 -6.74
N ALA A 122 18.73 -12.62 -7.55
CA ALA A 122 17.52 -12.41 -8.36
C ALA A 122 17.66 -12.89 -9.81
N THR A 123 18.81 -13.43 -10.22
CA THR A 123 19.09 -13.82 -11.61
C THR A 123 18.09 -14.85 -12.12
N SER A 124 17.76 -15.86 -11.32
CA SER A 124 16.81 -16.93 -11.70
C SER A 124 15.38 -16.45 -11.85
N VAL A 125 14.98 -15.37 -11.16
CA VAL A 125 13.61 -14.85 -11.12
C VAL A 125 13.47 -13.48 -11.78
N TYR A 126 14.53 -12.96 -12.39
CA TYR A 126 14.51 -11.68 -13.08
C TYR A 126 13.43 -11.59 -14.14
N GLU A 127 13.27 -12.61 -14.99
CA GLU A 127 12.24 -12.63 -16.04
C GLU A 127 10.84 -12.64 -15.45
N SER A 128 10.61 -13.30 -14.32
CA SER A 128 9.32 -13.28 -13.61
C SER A 128 8.97 -11.88 -13.13
N LEU A 129 9.91 -11.18 -12.49
CA LEU A 129 9.71 -9.78 -12.08
C LEU A 129 9.46 -8.87 -13.28
N LYS A 130 10.24 -9.02 -14.36
CA LYS A 130 10.11 -8.25 -15.58
C LYS A 130 8.72 -8.40 -16.22
N GLN A 131 8.21 -9.61 -16.33
CA GLN A 131 6.87 -9.89 -16.85
C GLN A 131 5.79 -9.17 -16.03
N ILE A 132 5.86 -9.24 -14.71
CA ILE A 132 4.90 -8.57 -13.83
C ILE A 132 4.96 -7.05 -14.03
N MET A 133 6.15 -6.46 -14.00
CA MET A 133 6.33 -5.01 -14.10
C MET A 133 5.86 -4.47 -15.45
N GLN A 134 6.20 -5.15 -16.55
CA GLN A 134 5.77 -4.77 -17.90
C GLN A 134 4.25 -4.88 -18.06
N LEU A 135 3.66 -6.00 -17.64
CA LEU A 135 2.22 -6.18 -17.74
C LEU A 135 1.45 -5.18 -16.88
N ALA A 136 1.95 -4.89 -15.67
CA ALA A 136 1.40 -3.86 -14.82
C ALA A 136 1.43 -2.47 -15.47
N ASP A 137 2.51 -2.12 -16.15
CA ASP A 137 2.63 -0.85 -16.86
C ASP A 137 1.64 -0.77 -18.03
N PHE A 138 1.44 -1.85 -18.81
CA PHE A 138 0.42 -1.90 -19.85
C PHE A 138 -1.00 -1.74 -19.30
N VAL A 139 -1.32 -2.39 -18.18
CA VAL A 139 -2.63 -2.26 -17.54
C VAL A 139 -2.86 -0.86 -16.98
N LYS A 140 -1.84 -0.27 -16.35
CA LYS A 140 -1.95 1.05 -15.70
C LYS A 140 -2.03 2.19 -16.71
N PHE A 141 -1.25 2.14 -17.77
CA PHE A 141 -1.04 3.26 -18.69
C PHE A 141 -1.67 3.06 -20.07
N ALA A 142 -1.66 1.83 -20.61
CA ALA A 142 -2.26 1.53 -21.91
C ALA A 142 -3.71 0.99 -21.81
N LYS A 143 -4.29 0.89 -20.60
CA LYS A 143 -5.63 0.35 -20.35
C LYS A 143 -5.82 -1.07 -20.91
N MET A 144 -4.75 -1.85 -20.97
CA MET A 144 -4.81 -3.24 -21.36
C MET A 144 -5.65 -4.02 -20.34
N ASN A 145 -6.45 -4.97 -20.84
CA ASN A 145 -7.19 -5.90 -19.98
C ASN A 145 -6.59 -7.31 -20.17
N PRO A 146 -5.77 -7.78 -19.21
CA PRO A 146 -5.09 -9.06 -19.30
C PRO A 146 -6.09 -10.23 -19.28
N LEU A 147 -5.67 -11.34 -19.86
CA LEU A 147 -6.41 -12.59 -19.77
C LEU A 147 -6.41 -13.14 -18.34
N PRO A 148 -7.40 -13.96 -17.95
CA PRO A 148 -7.43 -14.59 -16.63
C PRO A 148 -6.13 -15.30 -16.27
N ASP A 149 -5.57 -16.09 -17.20
CA ASP A 149 -4.32 -16.83 -16.99
C ASP A 149 -3.12 -15.90 -16.77
N GLU A 150 -3.09 -14.72 -17.42
CA GLU A 150 -2.03 -13.73 -17.22
C GLU A 150 -2.10 -13.08 -15.82
N ASN A 151 -3.32 -12.91 -15.31
CA ASN A 151 -3.52 -12.38 -13.96
C ASN A 151 -3.04 -13.39 -12.90
N ASP A 152 -3.39 -14.65 -13.04
CA ASP A 152 -2.98 -15.72 -12.13
C ASP A 152 -1.46 -15.97 -12.22
N LEU A 153 -0.89 -15.96 -13.44
CA LEU A 153 0.55 -16.09 -13.67
C LEU A 153 1.32 -14.93 -13.01
N SER A 154 0.81 -13.71 -13.11
CA SER A 154 1.44 -12.54 -12.49
C SER A 154 1.54 -12.67 -10.97
N LEU A 155 0.47 -13.16 -10.33
CA LEU A 155 0.48 -13.40 -8.89
C LEU A 155 1.45 -14.53 -8.52
N MET A 156 1.45 -15.63 -9.29
CA MET A 156 2.38 -16.75 -9.08
C MET A 156 3.84 -16.31 -9.24
N ASN A 157 4.14 -15.51 -10.24
CA ASN A 157 5.46 -14.94 -10.45
C ASN A 157 5.89 -14.02 -9.30
N ALA A 158 4.95 -13.28 -8.68
CA ALA A 158 5.24 -12.47 -7.51
C ALA A 158 5.63 -13.32 -6.30
N TYR A 159 4.90 -14.41 -6.03
CA TYR A 159 5.29 -15.37 -4.99
C TYR A 159 6.65 -16.01 -5.28
N LEU A 160 6.90 -16.40 -6.54
CA LEU A 160 8.15 -17.01 -6.96
C LEU A 160 9.34 -16.06 -6.70
N PHE A 161 9.19 -14.78 -7.09
CA PHE A 161 10.22 -13.77 -6.87
C PHE A 161 10.57 -13.63 -5.38
N ILE A 162 9.56 -13.47 -4.51
CA ILE A 162 9.77 -13.31 -3.07
C ILE A 162 10.42 -14.57 -2.47
N ASN A 163 9.89 -15.76 -2.81
CA ASN A 163 10.39 -17.01 -2.23
C ASN A 163 11.82 -17.35 -2.64
N GLN A 164 12.24 -16.99 -3.85
CA GLN A 164 13.60 -17.27 -4.31
C GLN A 164 14.62 -16.20 -3.94
N THR A 165 14.15 -15.02 -3.52
CA THR A 165 15.04 -13.92 -3.09
C THR A 165 14.98 -13.64 -1.59
N LYS A 166 14.22 -14.43 -0.83
CA LYS A 166 14.20 -14.30 0.64
C LYS A 166 15.58 -14.53 1.24
N GLU A 167 15.88 -13.87 2.35
CA GLU A 167 17.05 -14.23 3.17
C GLU A 167 16.84 -15.62 3.76
N GLU A 168 17.84 -16.49 3.64
CA GLU A 168 17.85 -17.72 4.43
C GLU A 168 18.02 -17.30 5.89
N GLU A 169 16.99 -17.50 6.69
CA GLU A 169 17.14 -17.39 8.15
C GLU A 169 18.13 -18.46 8.57
N ILE A 170 19.36 -18.04 8.92
CA ILE A 170 20.28 -18.91 9.63
C ILE A 170 19.60 -19.17 10.99
N PRO A 171 19.15 -20.38 11.31
CA PRO A 171 18.54 -20.65 12.59
C PRO A 171 19.54 -20.27 13.67
N VAL A 172 19.20 -19.25 14.47
CA VAL A 172 20.01 -18.85 15.62
C VAL A 172 19.95 -20.04 16.58
N PRO A 173 21.08 -20.74 16.88
CA PRO A 173 21.03 -21.84 17.81
C PRO A 173 20.76 -21.27 19.20
N GLY A 174 19.55 -21.44 19.72
CA GLY A 174 19.23 -20.96 21.06
C GLY A 174 17.78 -20.86 21.50
N GLU A 175 16.80 -20.89 20.60
CA GLU A 175 15.39 -20.80 21.03
C GLU A 175 14.65 -22.15 21.15
N GLY A 176 15.19 -23.23 20.59
CA GLY A 176 14.62 -24.59 20.74
C GLY A 176 15.02 -25.32 22.01
N GLU A 177 16.11 -24.93 22.68
CA GLU A 177 16.61 -25.67 23.86
C GLU A 177 15.98 -25.26 25.21
N LYS A 178 15.31 -24.10 25.25
CA LYS A 178 14.66 -23.67 26.51
C LYS A 178 13.32 -24.33 26.80
N ALA A 179 12.60 -24.77 25.76
CA ALA A 179 11.30 -25.42 25.96
C ALA A 179 11.41 -26.91 26.38
N GLU A 180 12.46 -27.63 25.95
CA GLU A 180 12.67 -29.03 26.35
C GLU A 180 13.37 -29.19 27.71
N GLY A 181 14.07 -28.16 28.18
CA GLY A 181 14.74 -28.16 29.47
C GLY A 181 13.80 -28.00 30.65
N GLU A 182 12.75 -27.21 30.51
CA GLU A 182 11.75 -26.97 31.57
C GLU A 182 10.77 -28.12 31.75
N GLU A 183 10.37 -28.82 30.68
CA GLU A 183 9.51 -30.01 30.80
C GLU A 183 10.20 -31.21 31.47
N LYS A 184 11.52 -31.32 31.34
CA LYS A 184 12.26 -32.39 32.03
C LYS A 184 12.50 -32.12 33.51
N TYR A 185 12.56 -30.86 33.92
CA TYR A 185 12.80 -30.50 35.30
C TYR A 185 11.53 -30.66 36.16
N VAL A 186 10.37 -30.32 35.62
CA VAL A 186 9.08 -30.49 36.34
C VAL A 186 8.68 -31.94 36.48
N ARG A 187 9.06 -32.83 35.53
CA ARG A 187 8.74 -34.25 35.57
C ARG A 187 9.60 -35.06 36.53
N SER A 188 10.74 -34.54 36.97
CA SER A 188 11.60 -35.20 37.96
C SER A 188 11.29 -34.89 39.40
N GLU A 189 10.49 -33.83 39.68
CA GLU A 189 10.09 -33.48 41.04
C GLU A 189 8.80 -34.17 41.50
N GLU A 190 7.96 -34.69 40.57
CA GLU A 190 6.74 -35.45 40.94
C GLU A 190 6.99 -36.90 41.34
N HIS A 191 8.21 -37.44 41.20
CA HIS A 191 8.51 -38.84 41.55
C HIS A 191 9.29 -39.02 42.85
N THR A 192 9.49 -38.00 43.68
CA THR A 192 10.27 -38.08 44.91
C THR A 192 9.46 -37.84 46.18
N SER A 193 8.11 -37.94 46.11
CA SER A 193 7.22 -37.81 47.30
C SER A 193 6.23 -38.96 47.33
N GLU A 194 6.74 -40.18 47.54
CA GLU A 194 6.03 -41.32 48.17
C GLU A 194 7.01 -42.08 49.07
#